data_e4687a8c34d8172244d18766a613e139
#
_entry.id   e4687a8c34d8172244d18766a613e139
#
_cell.length_a   1.000
_cell.length_b   1.000
_cell.length_c   1.000
_cell.angle_alpha   90.00
_cell.angle_beta   90.00
_cell.angle_gamma   90.00
#
_symmetry.space_group_name_H-M   'P 1'
#
loop_
_entity.id
_entity.type
_entity.pdbx_description
1 polymer ?
#
loop_
_entity_poly.entity_id
_entity_poly.type
_entity_poly.pdbx_seq_one_letter_code
_entity_poly.pdbx_strand_id
1 'polypeptide(L)'
;IKHDKEAVLSIINGIKDMPVKFKDVMNIPCDKGSYNYIAFEVVASKDYLHEKDLKRGEFCTSVDAFVYALDENNERWLIPIEWKYTETYKRDDKSIEADPKKEPGNESKGKTRLSRYCNTKGDNLIGNSKQLKSLPDYKHSIYFQEPFYQLMRQTLWAECICNNKEENVLPAE
;
A
#
# COMPACT_ATOMS: atom_id res chain seq x y z
N ILE A 1 11.86 -11.43 16.14
CA ILE A 1 10.55 -11.62 15.49
C ILE A 1 10.70 -11.86 13.99
N LYS A 2 11.43 -11.02 13.23
CA LYS A 2 11.50 -11.12 11.77
C LYS A 2 12.05 -12.44 11.22
N HIS A 3 12.83 -13.17 12.00
CA HIS A 3 13.39 -14.49 11.67
C HIS A 3 12.64 -15.64 12.34
N ASP A 4 11.59 -15.37 13.08
CA ASP A 4 10.80 -16.35 13.83
C ASP A 4 9.47 -16.58 13.11
N LYS A 5 9.41 -17.68 12.38
CA LYS A 5 8.28 -18.08 11.56
C LYS A 5 7.00 -18.24 12.39
N GLU A 6 7.10 -18.93 13.51
CA GLU A 6 5.95 -19.23 14.36
C GLU A 6 5.40 -17.95 15.02
N ALA A 7 6.30 -17.05 15.44
CA ALA A 7 5.88 -15.77 15.99
C ALA A 7 5.14 -14.91 14.95
N VAL A 8 5.64 -14.83 13.72
CA VAL A 8 4.96 -14.07 12.64
C VAL A 8 3.62 -14.70 12.30
N LEU A 9 3.56 -16.04 12.17
CA LEU A 9 2.31 -16.76 11.89
C LEU A 9 1.28 -16.53 13.01
N SER A 10 1.70 -16.56 14.25
CA SER A 10 0.86 -16.27 15.42
C SER A 10 0.30 -14.84 15.38
N ILE A 11 1.13 -13.87 15.03
CA ILE A 11 0.71 -12.46 14.92
C ILE A 11 -0.39 -12.30 13.87
N ILE A 12 -0.19 -12.78 12.64
CA ILE A 12 -1.18 -12.61 11.57
C ILE A 12 -2.49 -13.36 11.86
N ASN A 13 -2.42 -14.54 12.47
CA ASN A 13 -3.60 -15.29 12.90
C ASN A 13 -4.29 -14.70 14.13
N GLY A 14 -3.60 -13.83 14.88
CA GLY A 14 -4.18 -13.07 15.99
C GLY A 14 -4.88 -11.78 15.58
N ILE A 15 -4.77 -11.36 14.32
CA ILE A 15 -5.49 -10.19 13.81
C ILE A 15 -6.98 -10.50 13.77
N LYS A 16 -7.76 -9.66 14.47
CA LYS A 16 -9.22 -9.81 14.53
C LYS A 16 -9.84 -9.62 13.12
N ASP A 17 -10.88 -10.37 12.84
CA ASP A 17 -11.68 -10.29 11.62
C ASP A 17 -10.89 -10.59 10.32
N MET A 18 -9.75 -11.30 10.41
CA MET A 18 -9.10 -11.81 9.22
C MET A 18 -10.04 -12.77 8.46
N PRO A 19 -10.14 -12.63 7.12
CA PRO A 19 -11.08 -13.41 6.33
C PRO A 19 -10.73 -14.89 6.22
N VAL A 20 -9.47 -15.24 6.48
CA VAL A 20 -8.93 -16.59 6.38
C VAL A 20 -7.97 -16.88 7.52
N LYS A 21 -7.72 -18.16 7.77
CA LYS A 21 -6.66 -18.62 8.66
C LYS A 21 -5.44 -19.04 7.85
N PHE A 22 -4.26 -18.62 8.31
CA PHE A 22 -3.00 -18.94 7.67
C PHE A 22 -2.36 -20.15 8.33
N LYS A 23 -1.87 -21.07 7.52
CA LYS A 23 -1.12 -22.24 7.98
C LYS A 23 0.39 -22.05 7.92
N ASP A 24 0.84 -21.09 7.13
CA ASP A 24 2.26 -20.84 6.91
C ASP A 24 2.55 -19.38 6.54
N VAL A 25 3.79 -18.94 6.81
CA VAL A 25 4.38 -17.71 6.30
C VAL A 25 5.61 -18.02 5.47
N MET A 26 5.75 -17.32 4.36
CA MET A 26 6.79 -17.54 3.38
C MET A 26 8.03 -16.67 3.67
N ASN A 27 9.18 -17.18 3.26
CA ASN A 27 10.42 -16.41 3.32
C ASN A 27 10.35 -15.17 2.42
N ILE A 28 10.81 -14.05 2.95
CA ILE A 28 11.08 -12.83 2.20
C ILE A 28 12.61 -12.77 2.09
N PRO A 29 13.20 -12.87 0.88
CA PRO A 29 14.62 -12.70 0.70
C PRO A 29 15.06 -11.32 1.19
N CYS A 30 16.19 -11.27 1.86
CA CYS A 30 16.83 -10.02 2.26
C CYS A 30 18.33 -10.11 2.00
N ASP A 31 19.01 -8.98 2.08
CA ASP A 31 20.44 -8.92 1.81
C ASP A 31 21.24 -9.93 2.63
N LYS A 32 22.33 -10.42 2.04
CA LYS A 32 23.28 -11.35 2.67
C LYS A 32 22.80 -12.79 2.88
N GLY A 33 21.80 -13.24 2.10
CA GLY A 33 21.35 -14.64 2.13
C GLY A 33 20.60 -15.04 3.40
N SER A 34 20.17 -14.08 4.22
CA SER A 34 19.23 -14.31 5.30
C SER A 34 17.79 -14.25 4.80
N TYR A 35 16.87 -14.80 5.59
CA TYR A 35 15.45 -14.80 5.30
C TYR A 35 14.69 -14.11 6.43
N ASN A 36 13.72 -13.30 6.05
CA ASN A 36 12.76 -12.71 6.97
C ASN A 36 11.39 -13.30 6.69
N TYR A 37 10.55 -13.42 7.69
CA TYR A 37 9.13 -13.78 7.55
C TYR A 37 8.21 -12.56 7.62
N ILE A 38 8.77 -11.41 8.00
CA ILE A 38 8.14 -10.10 7.96
C ILE A 38 9.18 -9.07 7.51
N ALA A 39 8.85 -8.24 6.55
CA ALA A 39 9.65 -7.10 6.16
C ALA A 39 9.03 -5.81 6.71
N PHE A 40 9.87 -4.82 7.03
CA PHE A 40 9.45 -3.53 7.57
C PHE A 40 9.79 -2.41 6.59
N GLU A 41 8.93 -1.40 6.56
CA GLU A 41 9.11 -0.17 5.79
C GLU A 41 9.41 -0.42 4.30
N VAL A 42 8.55 -1.25 3.71
CA VAL A 42 8.70 -1.76 2.36
C VAL A 42 8.25 -0.72 1.35
N VAL A 43 9.11 -0.46 0.38
CA VAL A 43 8.82 0.32 -0.83
C VAL A 43 8.86 -0.61 -2.03
N ALA A 44 7.99 -0.41 -3.00
CA ALA A 44 8.00 -1.23 -4.22
C ALA A 44 9.28 -1.02 -5.04
N SER A 45 9.74 -2.07 -5.71
CA SER A 45 10.85 -1.99 -6.67
C SER A 45 10.48 -1.30 -7.99
N LYS A 46 9.18 -1.13 -8.25
CA LYS A 46 8.63 -0.46 -9.44
C LYS A 46 7.60 0.58 -9.04
N ASP A 47 7.50 1.64 -9.82
CA ASP A 47 6.52 2.70 -9.62
C ASP A 47 5.12 2.29 -10.10
N TYR A 48 4.46 1.41 -9.34
CA TYR A 48 3.13 0.92 -9.64
C TYR A 48 2.03 1.99 -9.57
N LEU A 49 2.27 3.04 -8.79
CA LEU A 49 1.29 4.08 -8.54
C LEU A 49 1.58 5.40 -9.27
N HIS A 50 2.57 5.42 -10.17
CA HIS A 50 2.99 6.61 -10.92
C HIS A 50 3.42 7.78 -10.01
N GLU A 51 4.04 7.46 -8.89
CA GLU A 51 4.49 8.42 -7.88
C GLU A 51 5.84 9.08 -8.23
N LYS A 52 6.53 8.56 -9.24
CA LYS A 52 7.81 9.04 -9.80
C LYS A 52 9.03 8.87 -8.89
N ASP A 53 8.83 8.43 -7.68
CA ASP A 53 9.89 8.21 -6.72
C ASP A 53 9.73 6.83 -6.08
N LEU A 54 10.87 6.17 -5.82
CA LEU A 54 10.92 4.85 -5.20
C LEU A 54 11.81 4.86 -3.95
N LYS A 55 12.23 6.05 -3.51
CA LYS A 55 13.05 6.17 -2.32
C LYS A 55 12.20 6.33 -1.09
N ARG A 56 12.51 5.55 -0.07
CA ARG A 56 11.91 5.65 1.26
C ARG A 56 12.03 7.08 1.82
N GLY A 57 10.93 7.57 2.40
CA GLY A 57 10.86 8.91 2.97
C GLY A 57 10.65 10.03 1.94
N GLU A 58 10.59 9.70 0.65
CA GLU A 58 10.20 10.60 -0.43
C GLU A 58 8.72 10.36 -0.82
N PHE A 59 8.29 10.84 -1.98
CA PHE A 59 6.87 10.85 -2.36
C PHE A 59 6.33 9.50 -2.88
N CYS A 60 6.78 8.38 -2.31
CA CYS A 60 6.33 7.04 -2.70
C CYS A 60 5.49 6.37 -1.61
N THR A 61 4.68 5.40 -2.03
CA THR A 61 3.93 4.54 -1.11
C THR A 61 4.88 3.54 -0.46
N SER A 62 4.88 3.52 0.87
CA SER A 62 5.52 2.49 1.67
C SER A 62 4.49 1.84 2.58
N VAL A 63 4.75 0.62 3.02
CA VAL A 63 3.98 -0.08 4.04
C VAL A 63 4.85 -0.31 5.27
N ASP A 64 4.29 -0.11 6.46
CA ASP A 64 5.06 -0.24 7.71
C ASP A 64 5.57 -1.65 7.92
N ALA A 65 4.75 -2.66 7.58
CA ALA A 65 5.19 -4.04 7.54
C ALA A 65 4.43 -4.85 6.47
N PHE A 66 5.00 -5.99 6.14
CA PHE A 66 4.55 -6.81 5.06
C PHE A 66 4.86 -8.28 5.33
N VAL A 67 3.89 -9.15 5.10
CA VAL A 67 4.02 -10.60 5.26
C VAL A 67 3.50 -11.31 4.02
N TYR A 68 4.21 -12.33 3.57
CA TYR A 68 3.68 -13.35 2.65
C TYR A 68 3.18 -14.54 3.45
N ALA A 69 1.93 -14.94 3.22
CA ALA A 69 1.33 -16.07 3.90
C ALA A 69 0.68 -17.06 2.94
N LEU A 70 0.49 -18.29 3.43
CA LEU A 70 -0.33 -19.32 2.79
C LEU A 70 -1.52 -19.61 3.70
N ASP A 71 -2.72 -19.62 3.13
CA ASP A 71 -3.89 -20.07 3.84
C ASP A 71 -4.02 -21.61 3.86
N GLU A 72 -5.07 -22.13 4.47
CA GLU A 72 -5.35 -23.57 4.57
C GLU A 72 -5.54 -24.21 3.19
N ASN A 73 -5.96 -23.45 2.17
CA ASN A 73 -6.17 -23.89 0.79
C ASN A 73 -4.91 -23.79 -0.08
N ASN A 74 -3.75 -23.40 0.46
CA ASN A 74 -2.51 -23.07 -0.26
C ASN A 74 -2.61 -21.82 -1.16
N GLU A 75 -3.58 -20.97 -0.96
CA GLU A 75 -3.62 -19.67 -1.63
C GLU A 75 -2.58 -18.72 -1.01
N ARG A 76 -1.92 -17.96 -1.88
CA ARG A 76 -0.89 -17.00 -1.48
C ARG A 76 -1.51 -15.65 -1.16
N TRP A 77 -1.18 -15.12 -0.02
CA TRP A 77 -1.65 -13.84 0.49
C TRP A 77 -0.51 -12.87 0.69
N LEU A 78 -0.68 -11.66 0.18
CA LEU A 78 0.14 -10.50 0.46
C LEU A 78 -0.57 -9.68 1.53
N ILE A 79 0.04 -9.52 2.70
CA ILE A 79 -0.57 -8.85 3.84
C ILE A 79 0.23 -7.58 4.16
N PRO A 80 -0.15 -6.41 3.62
CA PRO A 80 0.39 -5.14 4.07
C PRO A 80 -0.19 -4.79 5.43
N ILE A 81 0.65 -4.30 6.32
CA ILE A 81 0.28 -3.92 7.69
C ILE A 81 0.68 -2.47 7.89
N GLU A 82 -0.26 -1.67 8.38
CA GLU A 82 -0.04 -0.28 8.76
C GLU A 82 -0.37 -0.10 10.24
N TRP A 83 0.53 0.51 11.00
CA TRP A 83 0.29 0.79 12.43
C TRP A 83 -0.09 2.24 12.63
N LYS A 84 -1.10 2.46 13.45
CA LYS A 84 -1.52 3.79 13.86
C LYS A 84 -1.68 3.83 15.39
N TYR A 85 -0.72 4.48 16.07
CA TYR A 85 -0.71 4.51 17.54
C TYR A 85 -1.29 5.79 18.13
N THR A 86 -0.80 6.94 17.71
CA THR A 86 -1.07 8.21 18.38
C THR A 86 -1.35 9.35 17.40
N GLU A 87 -1.52 9.03 16.13
CA GLU A 87 -1.73 10.05 15.10
C GLU A 87 -3.13 10.66 15.23
N THR A 88 -3.17 11.96 15.36
CA THR A 88 -4.43 12.71 15.30
C THR A 88 -4.57 13.27 13.89
N TYR A 89 -5.52 12.74 13.15
CA TYR A 89 -5.82 13.26 11.82
C TYR A 89 -6.77 14.46 11.96
N LYS A 90 -6.30 15.64 11.59
CA LYS A 90 -7.20 16.72 11.17
C LYS A 90 -7.88 16.25 9.89
N ARG A 91 -9.09 16.71 9.63
CA ARG A 91 -9.78 16.44 8.34
C ARG A 91 -8.97 17.05 7.20
N ASP A 92 -7.98 16.31 6.74
CA ASP A 92 -7.00 16.73 5.74
C ASP A 92 -7.38 16.10 4.41
N ASP A 93 -8.03 16.90 3.57
CA ASP A 93 -8.47 16.47 2.24
C ASP A 93 -7.34 16.62 1.22
N LYS A 94 -6.74 15.51 0.89
CA LYS A 94 -5.62 15.43 -0.07
C LYS A 94 -6.03 15.73 -1.52
N SER A 95 -7.33 15.74 -1.83
CA SER A 95 -7.83 16.05 -3.19
C SER A 95 -7.75 17.55 -3.53
N ILE A 96 -7.67 18.40 -2.52
CA ILE A 96 -7.61 19.87 -2.68
C ILE A 96 -6.33 20.49 -2.15
N GLU A 97 -5.36 19.68 -1.69
CA GLU A 97 -4.11 20.20 -1.12
C GLU A 97 -3.39 21.11 -2.12
N ALA A 98 -3.12 22.33 -1.69
CA ALA A 98 -2.34 23.31 -2.47
C ALA A 98 -0.86 22.89 -2.56
N ASP A 99 -0.18 23.29 -3.60
CA ASP A 99 1.27 23.19 -3.69
C ASP A 99 1.89 24.51 -3.19
N PRO A 100 2.55 24.53 -2.02
CA PRO A 100 3.12 25.77 -1.48
C PRO A 100 4.27 26.35 -2.32
N LYS A 101 4.78 25.59 -3.28
CA LYS A 101 5.84 26.02 -4.21
C LYS A 101 5.31 26.61 -5.51
N LYS A 102 4.00 26.63 -5.71
CA LYS A 102 3.37 27.13 -6.93
C LYS A 102 2.43 28.30 -6.63
N GLU A 103 2.33 29.20 -7.58
CA GLU A 103 1.40 30.33 -7.51
C GLU A 103 -0.06 29.87 -7.44
N PRO A 104 -0.95 30.63 -6.77
CA PRO A 104 -2.38 30.33 -6.75
C PRO A 104 -2.95 30.21 -8.18
N GLY A 105 -3.59 29.10 -8.46
CA GLY A 105 -4.16 28.80 -9.79
C GLY A 105 -3.37 27.79 -10.62
N ASN A 106 -2.12 27.53 -10.31
CA ASN A 106 -1.35 26.45 -10.90
C ASN A 106 -1.72 25.08 -10.33
N GLU A 107 -1.28 23.99 -10.99
CA GLU A 107 -1.63 22.63 -10.59
C GLU A 107 -1.37 22.41 -9.10
N SER A 108 -2.44 22.14 -8.35
CA SER A 108 -2.34 21.79 -6.94
C SER A 108 -1.86 20.34 -6.77
N LYS A 109 -1.26 20.03 -5.62
CA LYS A 109 -0.95 18.64 -5.26
C LYS A 109 -2.19 17.75 -5.34
N GLY A 110 -3.35 18.28 -4.95
CA GLY A 110 -4.63 17.57 -5.04
C GLY A 110 -4.99 17.19 -6.46
N LYS A 111 -4.86 18.10 -7.43
CA LYS A 111 -5.09 17.80 -8.87
C LYS A 111 -4.14 16.71 -9.37
N THR A 112 -2.87 16.79 -8.99
CA THR A 112 -1.88 15.77 -9.37
C THR A 112 -2.25 14.41 -8.83
N ARG A 113 -2.71 14.32 -7.56
CA ARG A 113 -3.16 13.06 -6.95
C ARG A 113 -4.42 12.51 -7.62
N LEU A 114 -5.43 13.35 -7.85
CA LEU A 114 -6.63 12.93 -8.58
C LEU A 114 -6.29 12.41 -9.98
N SER A 115 -5.44 13.13 -10.72
CA SER A 115 -4.98 12.69 -12.04
C SER A 115 -4.22 11.36 -11.98
N ARG A 116 -3.44 11.12 -10.94
CA ARG A 116 -2.65 9.91 -10.75
C ARG A 116 -3.51 8.68 -10.49
N TYR A 117 -4.46 8.78 -9.57
CA TYR A 117 -5.22 7.62 -9.10
C TYR A 117 -6.57 7.43 -9.80
N CYS A 118 -7.12 8.48 -10.39
CA CYS A 118 -8.48 8.51 -10.93
C CYS A 118 -8.53 8.93 -12.40
N ASN A 119 -7.42 8.80 -13.15
CA ASN A 119 -7.38 9.25 -14.54
C ASN A 119 -8.21 8.32 -15.44
N THR A 120 -9.35 8.82 -15.91
CA THR A 120 -10.22 8.08 -16.82
C THR A 120 -9.65 7.92 -18.24
N LYS A 121 -8.60 8.67 -18.60
CA LYS A 121 -7.91 8.61 -19.90
C LYS A 121 -6.64 7.75 -19.87
N GLY A 122 -6.28 7.19 -18.73
CA GLY A 122 -5.12 6.35 -18.50
C GLY A 122 -5.44 5.24 -17.51
N ASP A 123 -4.47 4.87 -16.70
CA ASP A 123 -4.68 3.89 -15.64
C ASP A 123 -5.55 4.49 -14.54
N ASN A 124 -6.85 4.24 -14.61
CA ASN A 124 -7.76 4.58 -13.53
C ASN A 124 -7.61 3.57 -12.39
N LEU A 125 -6.59 3.75 -11.56
CA LEU A 125 -6.22 2.78 -10.54
C LEU A 125 -7.38 2.49 -9.58
N ILE A 126 -8.06 3.52 -9.06
CA ILE A 126 -9.20 3.32 -8.17
C ILE A 126 -10.38 2.69 -8.91
N GLY A 127 -10.67 3.16 -10.12
CA GLY A 127 -11.80 2.64 -10.91
C GLY A 127 -11.62 1.19 -11.35
N ASN A 128 -10.37 0.73 -11.49
CA ASN A 128 -10.02 -0.64 -11.87
C ASN A 128 -9.76 -1.55 -10.66
N SER A 129 -9.73 -1.00 -9.44
CA SER A 129 -9.53 -1.77 -8.21
C SER A 129 -10.67 -2.76 -8.00
N LYS A 130 -10.34 -3.96 -7.54
CA LYS A 130 -11.31 -4.98 -7.11
C LYS A 130 -11.77 -4.79 -5.67
N GLN A 131 -10.98 -4.08 -4.86
CA GLN A 131 -11.24 -3.89 -3.43
C GLN A 131 -11.85 -2.51 -3.13
N LEU A 132 -11.54 -1.50 -3.94
CA LEU A 132 -12.06 -0.16 -3.75
C LEU A 132 -13.33 0.05 -4.58
N LYS A 133 -14.33 0.65 -3.96
CA LYS A 133 -15.57 0.98 -4.67
C LYS A 133 -15.35 2.13 -5.63
N SER A 134 -15.73 1.96 -6.89
CA SER A 134 -15.76 3.05 -7.84
C SER A 134 -16.80 4.11 -7.46
N LEU A 135 -16.45 5.38 -7.61
CA LEU A 135 -17.28 6.53 -7.30
C LEU A 135 -17.49 7.40 -8.56
N PRO A 136 -18.62 8.11 -8.67
CA PRO A 136 -18.86 9.04 -9.77
C PRO A 136 -17.93 10.26 -9.73
N ASP A 137 -17.52 10.69 -8.54
CA ASP A 137 -16.52 11.74 -8.32
C ASP A 137 -15.62 11.36 -7.13
N TYR A 138 -14.34 11.55 -7.31
CA TYR A 138 -13.33 11.24 -6.30
C TYR A 138 -12.86 12.47 -5.51
N LYS A 139 -13.11 13.67 -6.03
CA LYS A 139 -12.78 14.90 -5.30
C LYS A 139 -13.61 14.98 -4.01
N HIS A 140 -12.96 15.30 -2.91
CA HIS A 140 -13.58 15.29 -1.57
C HIS A 140 -14.06 13.91 -1.06
N SER A 141 -13.77 12.83 -1.81
CA SER A 141 -14.19 11.49 -1.40
C SER A 141 -13.39 11.00 -0.20
N ILE A 142 -13.92 9.95 0.45
CA ILE A 142 -13.26 9.29 1.59
C ILE A 142 -11.85 8.82 1.23
N TYR A 143 -11.59 8.44 -0.02
CA TYR A 143 -10.29 7.97 -0.48
C TYR A 143 -9.19 9.03 -0.43
N PHE A 144 -9.55 10.30 -0.35
CA PHE A 144 -8.60 11.42 -0.24
C PHE A 144 -8.59 12.05 1.15
N GLN A 145 -9.31 11.48 2.13
CA GLN A 145 -9.29 11.91 3.54
C GLN A 145 -8.31 11.05 4.33
N GLU A 146 -7.44 11.66 5.15
CA GLU A 146 -6.62 10.87 6.09
C GLU A 146 -7.49 10.28 7.21
N PRO A 147 -7.22 9.06 7.68
CA PRO A 147 -6.15 8.12 7.27
C PRO A 147 -6.47 7.26 6.05
N PHE A 148 -7.65 7.36 5.49
CA PHE A 148 -8.11 6.51 4.38
C PHE A 148 -7.30 6.70 3.11
N TYR A 149 -6.70 7.88 2.92
CA TYR A 149 -5.81 8.15 1.79
C TYR A 149 -4.59 7.21 1.78
N GLN A 150 -4.00 6.96 2.94
CA GLN A 150 -2.90 5.97 3.05
C GLN A 150 -3.39 4.56 2.76
N LEU A 151 -4.51 4.14 3.36
CA LEU A 151 -5.08 2.81 3.14
C LEU A 151 -5.43 2.58 1.67
N MET A 152 -6.03 3.57 1.00
CA MET A 152 -6.32 3.51 -0.44
C MET A 152 -5.04 3.27 -1.25
N ARG A 153 -3.97 4.01 -1.01
CA ARG A 153 -2.70 3.85 -1.71
C ARG A 153 -2.09 2.47 -1.50
N GLN A 154 -2.09 1.96 -0.29
CA GLN A 154 -1.58 0.63 0.05
C GLN A 154 -2.42 -0.49 -0.58
N THR A 155 -3.74 -0.32 -0.62
CA THR A 155 -4.64 -1.25 -1.32
C THR A 155 -4.30 -1.30 -2.81
N LEU A 156 -4.20 -0.16 -3.47
CA LEU A 156 -3.81 -0.09 -4.89
C LEU A 156 -2.42 -0.68 -5.15
N TRP A 157 -1.46 -0.37 -4.28
CA TRP A 157 -0.11 -0.91 -4.34
C TRP A 157 -0.12 -2.45 -4.26
N ALA A 158 -0.83 -3.02 -3.30
CA ALA A 158 -0.94 -4.47 -3.13
C ALA A 158 -1.63 -5.14 -4.34
N GLU A 159 -2.71 -4.53 -4.87
CA GLU A 159 -3.39 -5.03 -6.06
C GLU A 159 -2.49 -4.99 -7.30
N CYS A 160 -1.74 -3.92 -7.50
CA CYS A 160 -0.79 -3.81 -8.61
C CYS A 160 0.29 -4.89 -8.54
N ILE A 161 0.81 -5.19 -7.36
CA ILE A 161 1.78 -6.27 -7.15
C ILE A 161 1.15 -7.63 -7.49
N CYS A 162 -0.03 -7.93 -6.95
CA CYS A 162 -0.71 -9.20 -7.20
C CYS A 162 -1.08 -9.42 -8.67
N ASN A 163 -1.42 -8.34 -9.39
CA ASN A 163 -1.78 -8.41 -10.81
C ASN A 163 -0.57 -8.52 -11.75
N ASN A 164 0.57 -7.97 -11.35
CA ASN A 164 1.83 -8.16 -12.07
C ASN A 164 2.41 -9.50 -11.64
N LYS A 165 2.18 -10.54 -12.42
CA LYS A 165 2.63 -11.93 -12.18
C LYS A 165 4.17 -12.11 -12.09
N GLU A 166 4.91 -11.06 -11.87
CA GLU A 166 6.35 -11.11 -11.64
C GLU A 166 6.59 -11.59 -10.20
N GLU A 167 6.96 -12.85 -10.06
CA GLU A 167 7.23 -13.56 -8.79
C GLU A 167 8.35 -12.93 -7.94
N ASN A 168 8.98 -11.87 -8.39
CA ASN A 168 10.12 -11.23 -7.75
C ASN A 168 9.83 -9.79 -7.28
N VAL A 169 8.63 -9.54 -6.79
CA VAL A 169 8.33 -8.25 -6.18
C VAL A 169 8.76 -8.27 -4.72
N LEU A 170 10.05 -8.24 -4.53
CA LEU A 170 10.60 -7.98 -3.22
C LEU A 170 11.24 -6.60 -3.24
N PRO A 171 11.05 -5.83 -2.18
CA PRO A 171 11.63 -4.51 -2.09
C PRO A 171 13.14 -4.62 -2.22
N ALA A 172 13.72 -3.77 -3.05
CA ALA A 172 15.12 -3.42 -2.91
C ALA A 172 15.23 -2.63 -1.59
N GLU A 173 16.03 -3.12 -0.64
CA GLU A 173 16.42 -2.38 0.56
C GLU A 173 17.21 -1.12 0.20
#